data_7db2dd221ce334cd3ca474c0674113fe
#
_entry.id   7db2dd221ce334cd3ca474c0674113fe
#
_cell.length_a   1.000
_cell.length_b   1.000
_cell.length_c   1.000
_cell.angle_alpha   90.00
_cell.angle_beta   90.00
_cell.angle_gamma   90.00
#
_symmetry.space_group_name_H-M   'P 1'
#
loop_
_entity.id
_entity.type
_entity.pdbx_description
1 polymer ?
#
loop_
_entity_poly.entity_id
_entity_poly.type
_entity_poly.pdbx_seq_one_letter_code
_entity_poly.pdbx_strand_id
1 'polypeptide(L)'
;LLTVAIDPYTHQSGWIIPTADRIFSHYEEADIRCAFLVTGNSEGARQYLGKYADRWLVLTDEKREFVSSLSIERIPALVHIAQDGSLVGCAEGWEPSEWRDVIDGVEKAMAWRSKPLLPTSEDPGKFEGTPALA
;
A
#
# COMPACT_ATOMS: atom_id res chain seq x y z
N LEU A 1 0.44 -5.74 9.70
CA LEU A 1 1.09 -5.38 8.44
C LEU A 1 0.26 -4.34 7.69
N LEU A 2 0.88 -3.25 7.35
CA LEU A 2 0.32 -2.23 6.47
C LEU A 2 1.08 -2.30 5.14
N THR A 3 0.39 -2.56 4.06
CA THR A 3 1.03 -2.71 2.76
C THR A 3 0.31 -1.91 1.69
N VAL A 4 1.07 -1.45 0.71
CA VAL A 4 0.54 -0.84 -0.50
C VAL A 4 0.83 -1.80 -1.65
N ALA A 5 -0.23 -2.33 -2.24
CA ALA A 5 -0.14 -3.21 -3.39
C ALA A 5 -0.01 -2.36 -4.66
N ILE A 6 0.99 -2.65 -5.47
CA ILE A 6 1.28 -1.92 -6.70
C ILE A 6 1.57 -2.88 -7.85
N ASP A 7 1.29 -2.41 -9.06
CA ASP A 7 1.56 -3.15 -10.29
C ASP A 7 2.69 -2.43 -11.04
N PRO A 8 3.87 -3.08 -11.23
CA PRO A 8 4.99 -2.44 -11.89
C PRO A 8 4.77 -2.20 -13.38
N TYR A 9 3.69 -2.70 -13.94
CA TYR A 9 3.37 -2.56 -15.35
C TYR A 9 2.41 -1.41 -15.64
N THR A 10 2.03 -0.61 -14.63
CA THR A 10 1.13 0.53 -14.81
C THR A 10 1.72 1.81 -14.22
N HIS A 11 1.42 2.94 -14.85
CA HIS A 11 1.85 4.25 -14.35
C HIS A 11 1.09 4.68 -13.10
N GLN A 12 -0.18 4.30 -12.98
CA GLN A 12 -1.02 4.69 -11.85
C GLN A 12 -0.46 4.21 -10.51
N SER A 13 0.07 2.98 -10.47
CA SER A 13 0.72 2.47 -9.27
C SER A 13 1.95 3.31 -8.90
N GLY A 14 2.71 3.76 -9.89
CA GLY A 14 3.88 4.62 -9.67
C GLY A 14 3.53 5.96 -9.03
N TRP A 15 2.37 6.51 -9.36
CA TRP A 15 1.94 7.81 -8.83
C TRP A 15 1.75 7.81 -7.31
N ILE A 16 1.44 6.65 -6.73
CA ILE A 16 1.16 6.54 -5.29
C ILE A 16 2.41 6.24 -4.45
N ILE A 17 3.53 5.88 -5.07
CA ILE A 17 4.72 5.47 -4.32
C ILE A 17 5.21 6.54 -3.35
N PRO A 18 5.36 7.83 -3.73
CA PRO A 18 5.78 8.85 -2.78
C PRO A 18 4.79 9.04 -1.62
N THR A 19 3.51 8.91 -1.88
CA THR A 19 2.47 8.98 -0.83
C THR A 19 2.61 7.81 0.13
N ALA A 20 2.82 6.60 -0.39
CA ALA A 20 3.05 5.41 0.43
C ALA A 20 4.30 5.56 1.30
N ASP A 21 5.38 6.07 0.72
CA ASP A 21 6.62 6.34 1.46
C ASP A 21 6.36 7.28 2.64
N ARG A 22 5.58 8.32 2.43
CA ARG A 22 5.23 9.27 3.49
C ARG A 22 4.40 8.62 4.59
N ILE A 23 3.43 7.78 4.23
CA ILE A 23 2.62 7.03 5.19
C ILE A 23 3.51 6.07 6.00
N PHE A 24 4.35 5.30 5.33
CA PHE A 24 5.25 4.35 5.99
C PHE A 24 6.24 5.06 6.91
N SER A 25 6.76 6.23 6.49
CA SER A 25 7.66 7.03 7.31
C SER A 25 6.99 7.49 8.61
N HIS A 26 5.70 7.80 8.53
CA HIS A 26 4.92 8.20 9.70
C HIS A 26 4.84 7.10 10.75
N TYR A 27 4.85 5.83 10.33
CA TYR A 27 4.75 4.67 11.20
C TYR A 27 6.08 3.93 11.39
N GLU A 28 7.20 4.53 10.98
CA GLU A 28 8.50 3.84 11.00
C GLU A 28 8.88 3.32 12.37
N GLU A 29 8.53 4.05 13.44
CA GLU A 29 8.83 3.66 14.82
C GLU A 29 7.62 3.04 15.54
N ALA A 30 6.52 2.88 14.85
CA ALA A 30 5.32 2.27 15.41
C ALA A 30 5.41 0.74 15.37
N ASP A 31 4.58 0.09 16.15
CA ASP A 31 4.52 -1.37 16.23
C ASP A 31 3.69 -1.95 15.07
N ILE A 32 4.03 -1.55 13.87
CA ILE A 32 3.43 -2.07 12.65
C ILE A 32 4.48 -2.18 11.55
N ARG A 33 4.48 -3.31 10.85
CA ARG A 33 5.38 -3.52 9.73
C ARG A 33 4.76 -2.92 8.47
N CYS A 34 5.54 -2.13 7.75
CA CYS A 34 5.13 -1.52 6.48
C CYS A 34 5.89 -2.15 5.32
N ALA A 35 5.21 -2.42 4.21
CA ALA A 35 5.81 -3.07 3.05
C ALA A 35 5.10 -2.65 1.77
N PHE A 36 5.83 -2.69 0.65
CA PHE A 36 5.22 -2.69 -0.67
C PHE A 36 4.94 -4.14 -1.08
N LEU A 37 3.79 -4.37 -1.68
CA LEU A 37 3.43 -5.65 -2.30
C LEU A 37 3.39 -5.42 -3.81
N VAL A 38 4.31 -6.05 -4.54
CA VAL A 38 4.47 -5.81 -5.97
C VAL A 38 4.01 -7.03 -6.76
N THR A 39 3.08 -6.84 -7.69
CA THR A 39 2.58 -7.90 -8.56
C THR A 39 3.54 -8.14 -9.72
N GLY A 40 4.78 -8.48 -9.39
CA GLY A 40 5.87 -8.75 -10.32
C GLY A 40 6.95 -9.57 -9.63
N ASN A 41 8.03 -9.87 -10.34
CA ASN A 41 9.16 -10.59 -9.75
C ASN A 41 10.07 -9.65 -8.97
N SER A 42 11.05 -10.21 -8.24
CA SER A 42 11.97 -9.42 -7.40
C SER A 42 12.75 -8.38 -8.18
N GLU A 43 13.23 -8.72 -9.36
CA GLU A 43 14.01 -7.81 -10.19
C GLU A 43 13.16 -6.65 -10.68
N GLY A 44 11.97 -6.94 -11.22
CA GLY A 44 11.04 -5.93 -11.68
C GLY A 44 10.58 -5.01 -10.57
N ALA A 45 10.33 -5.57 -9.38
CA ALA A 45 9.95 -4.79 -8.21
C ALA A 45 11.05 -3.82 -7.81
N ARG A 46 12.30 -4.29 -7.76
CA ARG A 46 13.44 -3.46 -7.40
C ARG A 46 13.67 -2.34 -8.42
N GLN A 47 13.57 -2.63 -9.71
CA GLN A 47 13.69 -1.62 -10.76
C GLN A 47 12.58 -0.57 -10.66
N TYR A 48 11.36 -1.01 -10.43
CA TYR A 48 10.19 -0.13 -10.35
C TYR A 48 10.25 0.80 -9.15
N LEU A 49 10.59 0.27 -7.97
CA LEU A 49 10.65 1.02 -6.74
C LEU A 49 11.92 1.87 -6.62
N GLY A 50 13.02 1.47 -7.25
CA GLY A 50 14.28 2.17 -7.15
C GLY A 50 14.74 2.34 -5.70
N LYS A 51 14.96 3.58 -5.26
CA LYS A 51 15.43 3.89 -3.90
C LYS A 51 14.47 3.41 -2.80
N TYR A 52 13.19 3.31 -3.10
CA TYR A 52 12.21 2.85 -2.11
C TYR A 52 12.35 1.37 -1.78
N ALA A 53 12.91 0.57 -2.68
CA ALA A 53 13.18 -0.84 -2.43
C ALA A 53 14.26 -1.05 -1.35
N ASP A 54 15.15 -0.09 -1.19
CA ASP A 54 16.20 -0.15 -0.16
C ASP A 54 15.68 0.33 1.20
N ARG A 55 14.62 1.11 1.21
CA ARG A 55 14.08 1.70 2.42
C ARG A 55 13.02 0.83 3.10
N TRP A 56 12.19 0.17 2.31
CA TRP A 56 11.04 -0.58 2.82
C TRP A 56 11.10 -2.04 2.43
N LEU A 57 10.45 -2.88 3.23
CA LEU A 57 10.27 -4.28 2.89
C LEU A 57 9.48 -4.38 1.59
N VAL A 58 9.92 -5.26 0.70
CA VAL A 58 9.26 -5.50 -0.58
C VAL A 58 8.83 -6.96 -0.63
N LEU A 59 7.54 -7.19 -0.77
CA LEU A 59 6.95 -8.50 -0.95
C LEU A 59 6.55 -8.62 -2.43
N THR A 60 6.78 -9.77 -3.02
CA THR A 60 6.44 -10.00 -4.43
C THR A 60 5.27 -10.96 -4.55
N ASP A 61 4.40 -10.69 -5.52
CA ASP A 61 3.21 -11.50 -5.80
C ASP A 61 3.08 -11.66 -7.31
N GLU A 62 4.09 -12.31 -7.90
CA GLU A 62 4.21 -12.43 -9.35
C GLU A 62 2.99 -13.08 -9.99
N LYS A 63 2.43 -14.09 -9.34
CA LYS A 63 1.26 -14.82 -9.84
C LYS A 63 -0.07 -14.22 -9.38
N ARG A 64 -0.01 -13.12 -8.64
CA ARG A 64 -1.19 -12.41 -8.13
C ARG A 64 -2.07 -13.25 -7.21
N GLU A 65 -1.48 -14.28 -6.59
CA GLU A 65 -2.19 -15.18 -5.68
C GLU A 65 -2.60 -14.49 -4.40
N PHE A 66 -1.73 -13.63 -3.88
CA PHE A 66 -2.01 -12.91 -2.63
C PHE A 66 -3.13 -11.89 -2.81
N VAL A 67 -3.06 -11.06 -3.85
CA VAL A 67 -4.12 -10.09 -4.12
C VAL A 67 -5.45 -10.79 -4.42
N SER A 68 -5.41 -11.93 -5.10
CA SER A 68 -6.59 -12.74 -5.35
C SER A 68 -7.18 -13.29 -4.06
N SER A 69 -6.33 -13.78 -3.15
CA SER A 69 -6.80 -14.35 -1.87
C SER A 69 -7.48 -13.32 -0.98
N LEU A 70 -7.13 -12.04 -1.13
CA LEU A 70 -7.74 -10.93 -0.39
C LEU A 70 -8.93 -10.30 -1.12
N SER A 71 -9.27 -10.83 -2.29
CA SER A 71 -10.36 -10.30 -3.15
C SER A 71 -10.14 -8.83 -3.56
N ILE A 72 -8.88 -8.45 -3.72
CA ILE A 72 -8.54 -7.11 -4.21
C ILE A 72 -8.78 -7.05 -5.71
N GLU A 73 -9.60 -6.12 -6.15
CA GLU A 73 -9.99 -5.99 -7.56
C GLU A 73 -9.19 -4.94 -8.31
N ARG A 74 -8.71 -3.90 -7.63
CA ARG A 74 -7.97 -2.81 -8.25
C ARG A 74 -6.74 -2.44 -7.44
N ILE A 75 -5.67 -2.05 -8.12
CA ILE A 75 -4.42 -1.57 -7.51
C ILE A 75 -3.99 -0.27 -8.19
N PRO A 76 -3.30 0.65 -7.47
CA PRO A 76 -2.76 0.44 -6.13
C PRO A 76 -3.84 0.31 -5.07
N ALA A 77 -3.51 -0.34 -3.96
CA ALA A 77 -4.43 -0.50 -2.84
C ALA A 77 -3.66 -0.41 -1.51
N LEU A 78 -4.27 0.25 -0.53
CA LEU A 78 -3.75 0.26 0.83
C LEU A 78 -4.44 -0.86 1.59
N VAL A 79 -3.66 -1.75 2.20
CA VAL A 79 -4.16 -2.98 2.81
C VAL A 79 -3.63 -3.10 4.23
N HIS A 80 -4.53 -3.28 5.19
CA HIS A 80 -4.19 -3.55 6.58
C HIS A 80 -4.50 -5.00 6.91
N ILE A 81 -3.46 -5.74 7.30
CA ILE A 81 -3.54 -7.18 7.59
C ILE A 81 -3.16 -7.40 9.04
N ALA A 82 -3.99 -8.14 9.78
CA ALA A 82 -3.74 -8.47 11.17
C ALA A 82 -2.64 -9.53 11.30
N GLN A 83 -2.16 -9.75 12.53
CA GLN A 83 -1.09 -10.74 12.79
C GLN A 83 -1.49 -12.16 12.41
N ASP A 84 -2.78 -12.48 12.48
CA ASP A 84 -3.29 -13.80 12.09
C ASP A 84 -3.48 -13.96 10.58
N GLY A 85 -3.14 -12.92 9.79
CA GLY A 85 -3.27 -12.94 8.35
C GLY A 85 -4.62 -12.49 7.82
N SER A 86 -5.58 -12.16 8.70
CA SER A 86 -6.91 -11.71 8.25
C SER A 86 -6.86 -10.26 7.75
N LEU A 87 -7.71 -9.97 6.77
CA LEU A 87 -7.86 -8.63 6.23
C LEU A 87 -8.65 -7.76 7.21
N VAL A 88 -8.06 -6.66 7.65
CA VAL A 88 -8.70 -5.69 8.55
C VAL A 88 -9.32 -4.54 7.78
N GLY A 89 -8.62 -4.04 6.77
CA GLY A 89 -9.10 -2.95 5.95
C GLY A 89 -8.40 -2.89 4.60
N CYS A 90 -9.10 -2.37 3.61
CA CYS A 90 -8.56 -2.25 2.26
C CYS A 90 -9.20 -1.05 1.56
N ALA A 91 -8.37 -0.25 0.90
CA ALA A 91 -8.81 0.86 0.06
C ALA A 91 -8.18 0.68 -1.32
N GLU A 92 -9.00 0.53 -2.34
CA GLU A 92 -8.56 0.27 -3.71
C GLU A 92 -8.56 1.56 -4.52
N GLY A 93 -7.54 1.72 -5.38
CA GLY A 93 -7.29 2.97 -6.09
C GLY A 93 -6.78 4.04 -5.14
N TRP A 94 -6.86 5.29 -5.56
CA TRP A 94 -6.50 6.43 -4.73
C TRP A 94 -7.72 7.31 -4.50
N GLU A 95 -8.42 7.03 -3.41
CA GLU A 95 -9.47 7.89 -2.86
C GLU A 95 -9.06 8.23 -1.43
N PRO A 96 -8.59 9.47 -1.16
CA PRO A 96 -8.03 9.81 0.15
C PRO A 96 -8.95 9.50 1.33
N SER A 97 -10.26 9.64 1.20
CA SER A 97 -11.18 9.35 2.28
C SER A 97 -11.17 7.88 2.67
N GLU A 98 -11.08 6.99 1.67
CA GLU A 98 -11.02 5.55 1.90
C GLU A 98 -9.69 5.13 2.52
N TRP A 99 -8.60 5.77 2.10
CA TRP A 99 -7.28 5.54 2.69
C TRP A 99 -7.26 6.01 4.15
N ARG A 100 -7.91 7.14 4.45
CA ARG A 100 -8.05 7.61 5.84
C ARG A 100 -8.81 6.60 6.70
N ASP A 101 -9.83 5.94 6.17
CA ASP A 101 -10.59 4.94 6.90
C ASP A 101 -9.72 3.73 7.26
N VAL A 102 -8.86 3.27 6.35
CA VAL A 102 -7.90 2.21 6.64
C VAL A 102 -6.92 2.66 7.73
N ILE A 103 -6.41 3.88 7.62
CA ILE A 103 -5.48 4.46 8.59
C ILE A 103 -6.14 4.56 9.98
N ASP A 104 -7.41 4.94 10.05
CA ASP A 104 -8.15 4.97 11.32
C ASP A 104 -8.18 3.59 11.98
N GLY A 105 -8.35 2.53 11.21
CA GLY A 105 -8.28 1.16 11.70
C GLY A 105 -6.90 0.79 12.24
N VAL A 106 -5.84 1.23 11.55
CA VAL A 106 -4.45 1.04 12.01
C VAL A 106 -4.23 1.74 13.35
N GLU A 107 -4.67 2.99 13.46
CA GLU A 107 -4.54 3.79 14.68
C GLU A 107 -5.23 3.12 15.86
N LYS A 108 -6.44 2.61 15.65
CA LYS A 108 -7.18 1.90 16.69
C LYS A 108 -6.48 0.63 17.14
N ALA A 109 -5.93 -0.12 16.18
CA ALA A 109 -5.26 -1.40 16.48
C ALA A 109 -3.99 -1.20 17.30
N MET A 110 -3.29 -0.07 17.12
CA MET A 110 -2.03 0.22 17.80
C MET A 110 -2.16 1.18 18.97
N ALA A 111 -3.35 1.75 19.20
CA ALA A 111 -3.54 2.87 20.12
C ALA A 111 -2.61 4.05 19.81
N TRP A 112 -2.27 4.24 18.55
CA TRP A 112 -1.42 5.33 18.04
C TRP A 112 -2.25 6.59 17.91
N ARG A 113 -1.69 7.76 18.22
CA ARG A 113 -2.47 9.00 18.31
C ARG A 113 -2.15 10.02 17.22
N SER A 114 -1.17 9.76 16.41
CA SER A 114 -0.72 10.69 15.37
C SER A 114 -0.97 10.08 14.00
N LYS A 115 -1.70 10.79 13.14
CA LYS A 115 -2.08 10.31 11.81
C LYS A 115 -1.29 11.03 10.72
N PRO A 116 -0.92 10.34 9.64
CA PRO A 116 -0.39 11.02 8.47
C PRO A 116 -1.49 11.88 7.83
N LEU A 117 -1.10 13.03 7.31
CA LEU A 117 -2.06 13.89 6.60
C LEU A 117 -2.33 13.32 5.21
N LEU A 118 -3.60 13.11 4.88
CA LEU A 118 -4.06 12.61 3.58
C LEU A 118 -5.31 13.36 3.14
N PRO A 119 -5.37 13.95 1.95
CA PRO A 119 -4.24 14.15 1.07
C PRO A 119 -3.42 15.39 1.43
N THR A 120 -2.24 15.53 0.82
CA THR A 120 -1.46 16.76 0.85
C THR A 120 -1.36 17.30 -0.57
N SER A 121 -0.82 18.53 -0.72
CA SER A 121 -0.59 19.11 -2.04
C SER A 121 0.41 18.32 -2.89
N GLU A 122 1.22 17.46 -2.26
CA GLU A 122 2.19 16.61 -2.95
C GLU A 122 1.60 15.30 -3.44
N ASP A 123 0.41 14.95 -2.99
CA ASP A 123 -0.26 13.71 -3.39
C ASP A 123 -0.95 13.89 -4.75
N PRO A 124 -1.14 12.82 -5.52
CA PRO A 124 -1.86 12.91 -6.78
C PRO A 124 -3.34 13.20 -6.58
N GLY A 125 -4.03 13.62 -7.64
CA GLY A 125 -5.49 13.64 -7.65
C GLY A 125 -6.03 12.22 -7.57
N LYS A 126 -7.24 12.05 -7.07
CA LYS A 126 -7.81 10.71 -6.90
C LYS A 126 -7.94 9.96 -8.24
N PHE A 127 -7.79 8.64 -8.20
CA PHE A 127 -7.94 7.78 -9.38
C PHE A 127 -8.43 6.40 -8.95
N GLU A 128 -9.05 5.68 -9.89
CA GLU A 128 -9.66 4.39 -9.58
C GLU A 128 -8.69 3.23 -9.46
N GLY A 129 -7.53 3.35 -10.07
CA GLY A 129 -6.61 2.23 -10.15
C GLY A 129 -6.87 1.35 -11.38
N THR A 130 -6.13 0.26 -11.47
CA THR A 130 -6.18 -0.69 -12.58
C THR A 130 -6.54 -2.08 -12.07
N PRO A 131 -7.02 -2.99 -12.94
CA PRO A 131 -7.38 -4.34 -12.49
C PRO A 131 -6.21 -5.06 -11.83
N ALA A 132 -6.45 -5.63 -10.64
CA ALA A 132 -5.42 -6.31 -9.86
C ALA A 132 -4.97 -7.62 -10.51
N LEU A 133 -5.85 -8.26 -11.29
CA LEU A 133 -5.61 -9.56 -11.90
C LEU A 133 -5.39 -9.49 -13.42
N ALA A 134 -5.20 -8.29 -13.94
CA ALA A 134 -4.99 -8.10 -15.38
C ALA A 134 -3.59 -8.48 -15.85
#